data_bdae5830214deab2c43adeb8f4d4a38a
#
_entry.id   bdae5830214deab2c43adeb8f4d4a38a
#
_cell.length_a   1.000
_cell.length_b   1.000
_cell.length_c   1.000
_cell.angle_alpha   90.00
_cell.angle_beta   90.00
_cell.angle_gamma   90.00
#
_symmetry.space_group_name_H-M   'P 1'
#
loop_
_entity.id
_entity.type
_entity.pdbx_description
1 polymer ?
#
loop_
_entity_poly.entity_id
_entity_poly.type
_entity_poly.pdbx_seq_one_letter_code
_entity_poly.pdbx_strand_id
1 'polypeptide(L)'
;MTLREVVAGHRIVVSAGSGGVGKTTVAASLALWGSLQGRRTVVLTIDPAKRLATSLGLETLDSVPREIPAAVFGAQGLTPAGSLWAMMLDQKGAWDALVERHAPPEARARILENPFYQHLSQTFAGSQEYMAIEQLCLLAESGDYDLIVVDTPPTRHALDFLEAPQRLGDFLDKSVIKWFVKPYFNAGWSALRAVNRSVGFLLRRIEQATGISALAEISDFFTSMSGLFDNFQARIDKAYDVLRGAETAFVVVSSPEEQVLEDAEYLSTKMSELRMPLKGVVLNRVHHEFRPEIGRAHV
;
A
#
# COMPACT_ATOMS: atom_id res chain seq x y z
N MET A 1 5.64 -8.36 24.52
CA MET A 1 4.92 -9.25 23.58
C MET A 1 5.93 -9.83 22.62
N THR A 2 5.95 -11.13 22.41
CA THR A 2 6.80 -11.81 21.42
C THR A 2 6.14 -11.76 20.04
N LEU A 3 6.92 -11.94 18.96
CA LEU A 3 6.33 -12.01 17.61
C LEU A 3 5.34 -13.16 17.45
N ARG A 4 5.52 -14.27 18.20
CA ARG A 4 4.58 -15.38 18.24
C ARG A 4 3.23 -14.96 18.82
N GLU A 5 3.23 -14.20 19.90
CA GLU A 5 2.01 -13.64 20.50
C GLU A 5 1.35 -12.61 19.58
N VAL A 6 2.14 -11.82 18.83
CA VAL A 6 1.61 -10.89 17.81
C VAL A 6 0.83 -11.68 16.76
N VAL A 7 1.43 -12.71 16.16
CA VAL A 7 0.78 -13.52 15.12
C VAL A 7 -0.41 -14.30 15.69
N ALA A 8 -0.35 -14.80 16.92
CA ALA A 8 -1.45 -15.55 17.53
C ALA A 8 -2.65 -14.67 17.88
N GLY A 9 -2.40 -13.42 18.31
CA GLY A 9 -3.41 -12.52 18.86
C GLY A 9 -4.06 -11.57 17.86
N HIS A 10 -3.56 -11.48 16.63
CA HIS A 10 -4.06 -10.51 15.67
C HIS A 10 -4.40 -11.18 14.33
N ARG A 11 -5.36 -10.58 13.63
CA ARG A 11 -5.77 -11.04 12.31
C ARG A 11 -4.98 -10.33 11.20
N ILE A 12 -4.51 -9.12 11.44
CA ILE A 12 -3.76 -8.31 10.49
C ILE A 12 -2.41 -7.96 11.13
N VAL A 13 -1.32 -8.22 10.41
CA VAL A 13 0.04 -7.83 10.83
C VAL A 13 0.70 -7.03 9.72
N VAL A 14 1.05 -5.78 10.00
CA VAL A 14 1.70 -4.88 9.04
C VAL A 14 3.17 -4.74 9.39
N SER A 15 4.06 -5.17 8.49
CA SER A 15 5.50 -5.00 8.60
C SER A 15 5.91 -3.64 8.03
N ALA A 16 6.46 -2.75 8.85
CA ALA A 16 6.86 -1.40 8.47
C ALA A 16 8.32 -1.11 8.86
N GLY A 17 8.95 -0.11 8.24
CA GLY A 17 10.34 0.28 8.53
C GLY A 17 11.10 0.77 7.31
N SER A 18 12.37 1.18 7.49
CA SER A 18 13.23 1.75 6.46
C SER A 18 13.60 0.75 5.36
N GLY A 19 14.20 1.26 4.28
CA GLY A 19 14.66 0.43 3.16
C GLY A 19 15.77 -0.54 3.57
N GLY A 20 15.73 -1.77 3.05
CA GLY A 20 16.83 -2.72 3.20
C GLY A 20 16.92 -3.45 4.55
N VAL A 21 16.10 -3.14 5.54
CA VAL A 21 16.15 -3.73 6.89
C VAL A 21 15.66 -5.18 6.98
N GLY A 22 15.03 -5.71 5.90
CA GLY A 22 14.52 -7.08 5.85
C GLY A 22 13.04 -7.23 6.16
N LYS A 23 12.22 -6.20 5.92
CA LYS A 23 10.76 -6.25 6.10
C LYS A 23 10.11 -7.43 5.40
N THR A 24 10.43 -7.64 4.14
CA THR A 24 9.91 -8.76 3.32
C THR A 24 10.24 -10.11 3.93
N THR A 25 11.47 -10.30 4.44
CA THR A 25 11.87 -11.54 5.11
C THR A 25 11.09 -11.74 6.40
N VAL A 26 10.90 -10.67 7.19
CA VAL A 26 10.12 -10.72 8.42
C VAL A 26 8.65 -11.02 8.10
N ALA A 27 8.06 -10.34 7.11
CA ALA A 27 6.68 -10.57 6.69
C ALA A 27 6.47 -12.02 6.21
N ALA A 28 7.36 -12.54 5.36
CA ALA A 28 7.33 -13.93 4.91
C ALA A 28 7.42 -14.92 6.09
N SER A 29 8.30 -14.63 7.06
CA SER A 29 8.48 -15.47 8.25
C SER A 29 7.26 -15.47 9.17
N LEU A 30 6.62 -14.30 9.36
CA LEU A 30 5.40 -14.18 10.16
C LEU A 30 4.23 -14.92 9.49
N ALA A 31 4.11 -14.80 8.17
CA ALA A 31 3.08 -15.49 7.39
C ALA A 31 3.31 -17.01 7.42
N LEU A 32 4.54 -17.47 7.21
CA LEU A 32 4.90 -18.89 7.36
C LEU A 32 4.58 -19.40 8.75
N TRP A 33 4.95 -18.65 9.78
CA TRP A 33 4.64 -19.03 11.17
C TRP A 33 3.13 -19.18 11.40
N GLY A 34 2.32 -18.26 10.87
CA GLY A 34 0.86 -18.34 10.95
C GLY A 34 0.32 -19.63 10.32
N SER A 35 0.80 -20.01 9.14
CA SER A 35 0.39 -21.24 8.46
C SER A 35 0.84 -22.50 9.22
N LEU A 36 2.02 -22.48 9.83
CA LEU A 36 2.49 -23.58 10.67
C LEU A 36 1.61 -23.77 11.93
N GLN A 37 0.96 -22.71 12.41
CA GLN A 37 0.02 -22.75 13.53
C GLN A 37 -1.43 -23.09 13.12
N GLY A 38 -1.66 -23.55 11.90
CA GLY A 38 -2.98 -23.98 11.43
C GLY A 38 -3.85 -22.86 10.85
N ARG A 39 -3.33 -21.63 10.70
CA ARG A 39 -4.10 -20.50 10.17
C ARG A 39 -4.09 -20.49 8.63
N ARG A 40 -5.22 -20.13 8.04
CA ARG A 40 -5.28 -19.74 6.62
C ARG A 40 -4.67 -18.35 6.51
N THR A 41 -3.46 -18.29 6.00
CA THR A 41 -2.64 -17.07 6.01
C THR A 41 -2.44 -16.54 4.60
N VAL A 42 -2.58 -15.24 4.40
CA VAL A 42 -2.19 -14.55 3.15
C VAL A 42 -1.12 -13.50 3.45
N VAL A 43 -0.11 -13.42 2.59
CA VAL A 43 0.86 -12.31 2.61
C VAL A 43 0.67 -11.47 1.36
N LEU A 44 0.42 -10.16 1.57
CA LEU A 44 0.32 -9.13 0.54
C LEU A 44 1.60 -8.33 0.52
N THR A 45 2.33 -8.31 -0.61
CA THR A 45 3.44 -7.38 -0.80
C THR A 45 3.05 -6.21 -1.70
N ILE A 46 3.54 -5.03 -1.34
CA ILE A 46 3.38 -3.81 -2.12
C ILE A 46 4.61 -3.57 -3.01
N ASP A 47 5.75 -4.18 -2.65
CA ASP A 47 7.01 -4.05 -3.40
C ASP A 47 6.94 -4.85 -4.73
N PRO A 48 7.04 -4.19 -5.91
CA PRO A 48 7.05 -4.89 -7.18
C PRO A 48 8.33 -5.71 -7.41
N ALA A 49 9.36 -5.50 -6.61
CA ALA A 49 10.55 -6.35 -6.67
C ALA A 49 10.20 -7.77 -6.22
N LYS A 50 10.61 -8.78 -6.98
CA LYS A 50 10.32 -10.21 -6.75
C LYS A 50 10.85 -10.77 -5.40
N ARG A 51 11.09 -9.91 -4.40
CA ARG A 51 11.70 -10.30 -3.12
C ARG A 51 10.84 -11.26 -2.32
N LEU A 52 9.52 -11.00 -2.24
CA LEU A 52 8.61 -11.89 -1.54
C LEU A 52 8.50 -13.22 -2.29
N ALA A 53 8.33 -13.21 -3.62
CA ALA A 53 8.30 -14.41 -4.43
C ALA A 53 9.54 -15.28 -4.16
N THR A 54 10.73 -14.69 -4.28
CA THR A 54 12.00 -15.38 -4.00
C THR A 54 12.08 -15.90 -2.57
N SER A 55 11.63 -15.14 -1.58
CA SER A 55 11.64 -15.55 -0.16
C SER A 55 10.71 -16.75 0.10
N LEU A 56 9.69 -16.92 -0.71
CA LEU A 56 8.72 -18.01 -0.65
C LEU A 56 9.00 -19.14 -1.65
N GLY A 57 10.12 -19.08 -2.38
CA GLY A 57 10.48 -20.11 -3.36
C GLY A 57 9.61 -20.10 -4.62
N LEU A 58 9.03 -18.94 -4.97
CA LEU A 58 8.20 -18.76 -6.16
C LEU A 58 8.94 -17.96 -7.24
N GLU A 59 8.60 -18.20 -8.51
CA GLU A 59 9.13 -17.43 -9.64
C GLU A 59 8.47 -16.04 -9.75
N THR A 60 7.14 -15.99 -9.58
CA THR A 60 6.34 -14.77 -9.68
C THR A 60 5.17 -14.80 -8.69
N LEU A 61 4.63 -13.62 -8.39
CA LEU A 61 3.37 -13.41 -7.69
C LEU A 61 2.43 -12.61 -8.59
N ASP A 62 1.17 -12.95 -8.51
CA ASP A 62 0.08 -12.28 -9.21
C ASP A 62 -0.72 -11.39 -8.26
N SER A 63 -1.61 -10.57 -8.79
CA SER A 63 -2.56 -9.75 -8.01
C SER A 63 -3.69 -10.55 -7.38
N VAL A 64 -3.84 -11.81 -7.76
CA VAL A 64 -4.79 -12.76 -7.14
C VAL A 64 -4.02 -13.62 -6.14
N PRO A 65 -4.56 -13.83 -4.92
CA PRO A 65 -3.91 -14.70 -3.96
C PRO A 65 -3.65 -16.09 -4.54
N ARG A 66 -2.39 -16.55 -4.46
CA ARG A 66 -1.96 -17.86 -4.91
C ARG A 66 -1.48 -18.68 -3.73
N GLU A 67 -1.98 -19.89 -3.59
CA GLU A 67 -1.54 -20.82 -2.54
C GLU A 67 -0.11 -21.31 -2.81
N ILE A 68 0.70 -21.35 -1.76
CA ILE A 68 2.07 -21.88 -1.82
C ILE A 68 1.99 -23.40 -1.81
N PRO A 69 2.54 -24.08 -2.83
CA PRO A 69 2.46 -25.53 -2.92
C PRO A 69 3.12 -26.25 -1.73
N ALA A 70 2.51 -27.31 -1.25
CA ALA A 70 3.05 -28.13 -0.16
C ALA A 70 4.48 -28.63 -0.41
N ALA A 71 4.86 -28.84 -1.68
CA ALA A 71 6.21 -29.25 -2.07
C ALA A 71 7.30 -28.24 -1.67
N VAL A 72 6.97 -26.93 -1.66
CA VAL A 72 7.90 -25.88 -1.24
C VAL A 72 8.26 -26.03 0.25
N PHE A 73 7.28 -26.34 1.09
CA PHE A 73 7.48 -26.58 2.52
C PHE A 73 8.21 -27.89 2.77
N GLY A 74 7.82 -28.95 2.04
CA GLY A 74 8.44 -30.27 2.17
C GLY A 74 9.93 -30.26 1.85
N ALA A 75 10.37 -29.45 0.86
CA ALA A 75 11.77 -29.28 0.53
C ALA A 75 12.60 -28.67 1.68
N GLN A 76 11.95 -28.00 2.64
CA GLN A 76 12.56 -27.41 3.83
C GLN A 76 12.26 -28.21 5.11
N GLY A 77 11.67 -29.41 4.99
CA GLY A 77 11.29 -30.22 6.13
C GLY A 77 10.15 -29.65 6.98
N LEU A 78 9.33 -28.77 6.39
CA LEU A 78 8.20 -28.11 7.06
C LEU A 78 6.88 -28.75 6.62
N THR A 79 5.93 -28.83 7.53
CA THR A 79 4.56 -29.31 7.28
C THR A 79 3.58 -28.32 7.91
N PRO A 80 3.07 -27.32 7.18
CA PRO A 80 2.05 -26.41 7.70
C PRO A 80 0.77 -27.18 8.07
N ALA A 81 0.19 -26.84 9.22
CA ALA A 81 -1.12 -27.34 9.63
C ALA A 81 -2.27 -26.53 9.01
N GLY A 82 -1.98 -25.29 8.55
CA GLY A 82 -2.87 -24.42 7.78
C GLY A 82 -2.39 -24.25 6.35
N SER A 83 -2.80 -23.15 5.73
CA SER A 83 -2.39 -22.78 4.35
C SER A 83 -1.68 -21.45 4.30
N LEU A 84 -0.79 -21.26 3.34
CA LEU A 84 -0.11 -20.01 3.06
C LEU A 84 -0.40 -19.57 1.63
N TRP A 85 -0.90 -18.37 1.51
CA TRP A 85 -1.19 -17.71 0.24
C TRP A 85 -0.31 -16.47 0.09
N ALA A 86 0.05 -16.14 -1.12
CA ALA A 86 0.81 -14.92 -1.40
C ALA A 86 0.24 -14.20 -2.61
N MET A 87 0.31 -12.87 -2.56
CA MET A 87 -0.08 -12.00 -3.67
C MET A 87 0.76 -10.73 -3.69
N MET A 88 0.80 -10.09 -4.86
CA MET A 88 1.42 -8.80 -5.06
C MET A 88 0.36 -7.77 -5.43
N LEU A 89 0.48 -6.55 -4.92
CA LEU A 89 -0.41 -5.47 -5.31
C LEU A 89 -0.23 -5.12 -6.80
N ASP A 90 -1.31 -5.20 -7.55
CA ASP A 90 -1.44 -4.51 -8.84
C ASP A 90 -2.13 -3.17 -8.61
N GLN A 91 -1.35 -2.10 -8.57
CA GLN A 91 -1.85 -0.75 -8.31
C GLN A 91 -2.93 -0.34 -9.30
N LYS A 92 -2.68 -0.56 -10.61
CA LYS A 92 -3.65 -0.20 -11.66
C LYS A 92 -4.91 -1.02 -11.58
N GLY A 93 -4.78 -2.35 -11.44
CA GLY A 93 -5.92 -3.25 -11.29
C GLY A 93 -6.75 -2.95 -10.03
N ALA A 94 -6.10 -2.54 -8.93
CA ALA A 94 -6.80 -2.14 -7.70
C ALA A 94 -7.60 -0.84 -7.89
N TRP A 95 -7.07 0.15 -8.63
CA TRP A 95 -7.80 1.34 -9.04
C TRP A 95 -9.00 1.00 -9.93
N ASP A 96 -8.80 0.16 -10.94
CA ASP A 96 -9.87 -0.27 -11.84
C ASP A 96 -10.98 -0.99 -11.08
N ALA A 97 -10.63 -1.93 -10.20
CA ALA A 97 -11.58 -2.63 -9.35
C ALA A 97 -12.36 -1.70 -8.42
N LEU A 98 -11.71 -0.64 -7.91
CA LEU A 98 -12.38 0.38 -7.10
C LEU A 98 -13.41 1.16 -7.93
N VAL A 99 -13.06 1.56 -9.15
CA VAL A 99 -13.98 2.23 -10.09
C VAL A 99 -15.14 1.30 -10.45
N GLU A 100 -14.86 0.06 -10.84
CA GLU A 100 -15.89 -0.92 -11.21
C GLU A 100 -16.89 -1.19 -10.08
N ARG A 101 -16.41 -1.23 -8.83
CA ARG A 101 -17.24 -1.52 -7.67
C ARG A 101 -18.09 -0.34 -7.22
N HIS A 102 -17.57 0.87 -7.30
CA HIS A 102 -18.13 2.04 -6.63
C HIS A 102 -18.62 3.15 -7.56
N ALA A 103 -18.15 3.20 -8.80
CA ALA A 103 -18.66 4.18 -9.76
C ALA A 103 -20.06 3.82 -10.26
N PRO A 104 -20.93 4.82 -10.54
CA PRO A 104 -22.17 4.59 -11.22
C PRO A 104 -21.96 3.83 -12.54
N PRO A 105 -22.80 2.84 -12.88
CA PRO A 105 -22.61 2.00 -14.08
C PRO A 105 -22.36 2.80 -15.37
N GLU A 106 -23.10 3.91 -15.54
CA GLU A 106 -22.99 4.82 -16.69
C GLU A 106 -21.67 5.62 -16.75
N ALA A 107 -20.97 5.75 -15.62
CA ALA A 107 -19.70 6.49 -15.54
C ALA A 107 -18.47 5.58 -15.66
N ARG A 108 -18.59 4.28 -15.42
CA ARG A 108 -17.46 3.34 -15.34
C ARG A 108 -16.58 3.35 -16.58
N ALA A 109 -17.18 3.11 -17.74
CA ALA A 109 -16.43 3.09 -19.01
C ALA A 109 -15.75 4.42 -19.27
N ARG A 110 -16.44 5.55 -19.06
CA ARG A 110 -15.87 6.88 -19.24
C ARG A 110 -14.67 7.16 -18.30
N ILE A 111 -14.74 6.70 -17.05
CA ILE A 111 -13.63 6.84 -16.10
C ILE A 111 -12.46 5.97 -16.54
N LEU A 112 -12.70 4.69 -16.81
CA LEU A 112 -11.65 3.72 -17.15
C LEU A 112 -10.94 4.06 -18.47
N GLU A 113 -11.65 4.62 -19.45
CA GLU A 113 -11.10 5.03 -20.75
C GLU A 113 -10.50 6.43 -20.74
N ASN A 114 -10.70 7.22 -19.67
CA ASN A 114 -10.21 8.60 -19.61
C ASN A 114 -8.67 8.65 -19.53
N PRO A 115 -7.96 9.34 -20.43
CA PRO A 115 -6.50 9.39 -20.46
C PRO A 115 -5.87 9.96 -19.16
N PHE A 116 -6.52 10.95 -18.54
CA PHE A 116 -6.06 11.51 -17.27
C PHE A 116 -6.13 10.46 -16.15
N TYR A 117 -7.24 9.69 -16.08
CA TYR A 117 -7.35 8.57 -15.14
C TYR A 117 -6.28 7.49 -15.38
N GLN A 118 -6.05 7.11 -16.64
CA GLN A 118 -5.04 6.12 -17.01
C GLN A 118 -3.65 6.54 -16.53
N HIS A 119 -3.33 7.81 -16.63
CA HIS A 119 -2.06 8.34 -16.15
C HIS A 119 -2.05 8.45 -14.61
N LEU A 120 -3.09 9.00 -14.01
CA LEU A 120 -3.22 9.20 -12.57
C LEU A 120 -3.09 7.89 -11.79
N SER A 121 -3.81 6.85 -12.21
CA SER A 121 -3.82 5.54 -11.54
C SER A 121 -2.46 4.84 -11.50
N GLN A 122 -1.52 5.25 -12.36
CA GLN A 122 -0.16 4.70 -12.43
C GLN A 122 0.88 5.58 -11.74
N THR A 123 0.68 6.90 -11.70
CA THR A 123 1.74 7.85 -11.35
C THR A 123 1.46 8.70 -10.12
N PHE A 124 0.25 8.68 -9.59
CA PHE A 124 -0.12 9.50 -8.44
C PHE A 124 0.65 9.08 -7.18
N ALA A 125 1.43 9.99 -6.61
CA ALA A 125 2.21 9.75 -5.41
C ALA A 125 1.30 9.41 -4.21
N GLY A 126 1.57 8.30 -3.52
CA GLY A 126 0.76 7.80 -2.40
C GLY A 126 -0.42 6.91 -2.83
N SER A 127 -0.67 6.77 -4.15
CA SER A 127 -1.76 5.90 -4.60
C SER A 127 -1.46 4.42 -4.39
N GLN A 128 -0.21 4.02 -4.47
CA GLN A 128 0.21 2.64 -4.24
C GLN A 128 -0.07 2.22 -2.80
N GLU A 129 0.26 3.10 -1.87
CA GLU A 129 0.03 2.88 -0.44
C GLU A 129 -1.46 2.81 -0.12
N TYR A 130 -2.27 3.71 -0.70
CA TYR A 130 -3.71 3.69 -0.52
C TYR A 130 -4.34 2.43 -1.13
N MET A 131 -3.96 2.05 -2.34
CA MET A 131 -4.47 0.83 -2.98
C MET A 131 -4.09 -0.43 -2.20
N ALA A 132 -2.95 -0.43 -1.52
CA ALA A 132 -2.57 -1.52 -0.62
C ALA A 132 -3.49 -1.62 0.61
N ILE A 133 -3.85 -0.48 1.20
CA ILE A 133 -4.82 -0.45 2.31
C ILE A 133 -6.20 -0.88 1.83
N GLU A 134 -6.61 -0.44 0.65
CA GLU A 134 -7.85 -0.86 0.02
C GLU A 134 -7.88 -2.38 -0.19
N GLN A 135 -6.80 -2.96 -0.74
CA GLN A 135 -6.66 -4.40 -0.91
C GLN A 135 -6.66 -5.13 0.42
N LEU A 136 -6.02 -4.57 1.45
CA LEU A 136 -6.06 -5.10 2.81
C LEU A 136 -7.50 -5.13 3.35
N CYS A 137 -8.27 -4.05 3.16
CA CYS A 137 -9.68 -4.01 3.57
C CYS A 137 -10.50 -5.11 2.86
N LEU A 138 -10.28 -5.32 1.56
CA LEU A 138 -10.96 -6.38 0.81
C LEU A 138 -10.62 -7.78 1.33
N LEU A 139 -9.35 -8.05 1.62
CA LEU A 139 -8.93 -9.32 2.20
C LEU A 139 -9.51 -9.52 3.61
N ALA A 140 -9.61 -8.44 4.40
CA ALA A 140 -10.23 -8.51 5.73
C ALA A 140 -11.73 -8.76 5.66
N GLU A 141 -12.43 -8.16 4.68
CA GLU A 141 -13.87 -8.33 4.46
C GLU A 141 -14.24 -9.70 3.91
N SER A 142 -13.39 -10.32 3.10
CA SER A 142 -13.68 -11.62 2.49
C SER A 142 -13.91 -12.71 3.54
N GLY A 143 -13.26 -12.62 4.70
CA GLY A 143 -13.32 -13.66 5.73
C GLY A 143 -12.58 -14.96 5.37
N ASP A 144 -11.89 -14.98 4.23
CA ASP A 144 -11.20 -16.17 3.73
C ASP A 144 -9.92 -16.50 4.50
N TYR A 145 -9.35 -15.50 5.19
CA TYR A 145 -8.06 -15.62 5.87
C TYR A 145 -8.16 -15.33 7.37
N ASP A 146 -7.52 -16.19 8.15
CA ASP A 146 -7.39 -16.06 9.60
C ASP A 146 -6.25 -15.10 9.97
N LEU A 147 -5.25 -14.94 9.07
CA LEU A 147 -4.13 -14.02 9.20
C LEU A 147 -3.81 -13.37 7.86
N ILE A 148 -3.69 -12.04 7.87
CA ILE A 148 -3.26 -11.22 6.74
C ILE A 148 -1.96 -10.53 7.15
N VAL A 149 -0.87 -10.78 6.41
CA VAL A 149 0.42 -10.12 6.63
C VAL A 149 0.68 -9.15 5.50
N VAL A 150 0.97 -7.90 5.82
CA VAL A 150 1.27 -6.85 4.82
C VAL A 150 2.76 -6.54 4.86
N ASP A 151 3.43 -6.73 3.72
CA ASP A 151 4.80 -6.32 3.48
C ASP A 151 4.81 -4.95 2.80
N THR A 152 5.14 -3.90 3.57
CA THR A 152 5.11 -2.53 3.06
C THR A 152 6.35 -2.20 2.23
N PRO A 153 6.25 -1.27 1.25
CA PRO A 153 7.39 -0.88 0.42
C PRO A 153 8.50 -0.23 1.26
N PRO A 154 9.73 -0.20 0.73
CA PRO A 154 10.82 0.54 1.34
C PRO A 154 10.59 2.04 1.17
N THR A 155 9.72 2.61 1.95
CA THR A 155 9.51 4.05 1.95
C THR A 155 10.53 4.71 2.87
N ARG A 156 11.18 5.77 2.41
CA ARG A 156 11.99 6.66 3.29
C ARG A 156 11.10 7.27 4.38
N HIS A 157 9.78 7.22 4.14
CA HIS A 157 8.75 7.66 5.05
C HIS A 157 7.70 6.55 5.14
N ALA A 158 7.88 5.60 6.07
CA ALA A 158 6.83 4.63 6.39
C ALA A 158 5.50 5.32 6.79
N LEU A 159 5.54 6.63 7.01
CA LEU A 159 4.40 7.51 7.16
C LEU A 159 3.53 7.59 5.91
N ASP A 160 4.12 7.46 4.71
CA ASP A 160 3.35 7.56 3.47
C ASP A 160 2.23 6.50 3.43
N PHE A 161 2.53 5.31 3.95
CA PHE A 161 1.50 4.27 4.09
C PHE A 161 0.43 4.64 5.12
N LEU A 162 0.82 5.18 6.27
CA LEU A 162 -0.11 5.53 7.35
C LEU A 162 -0.99 6.75 7.02
N GLU A 163 -0.47 7.69 6.25
CA GLU A 163 -1.14 8.92 5.85
C GLU A 163 -1.80 8.83 4.46
N ALA A 164 -1.59 7.72 3.73
CA ALA A 164 -2.11 7.56 2.37
C ALA A 164 -3.64 7.80 2.25
N PRO A 165 -4.49 7.31 3.16
CA PRO A 165 -5.93 7.59 3.09
C PRO A 165 -6.24 9.08 3.17
N GLN A 166 -5.57 9.81 4.07
CA GLN A 166 -5.79 11.25 4.25
C GLN A 166 -5.29 12.05 3.04
N ARG A 167 -4.09 11.75 2.54
CA ARG A 167 -3.53 12.43 1.37
C ARG A 167 -4.42 12.29 0.14
N LEU A 168 -4.98 11.11 -0.06
CA LEU A 168 -5.92 10.90 -1.14
C LEU A 168 -7.24 11.64 -0.90
N GLY A 169 -7.73 11.67 0.35
CA GLY A 169 -8.89 12.46 0.74
C GLY A 169 -8.71 13.95 0.47
N ASP A 170 -7.57 14.51 0.85
CA ASP A 170 -7.24 15.92 0.62
C ASP A 170 -7.16 16.24 -0.89
N PHE A 171 -6.59 15.33 -1.70
CA PHE A 171 -6.56 15.46 -3.16
C PHE A 171 -7.96 15.42 -3.78
N LEU A 172 -8.85 14.59 -3.25
CA LEU A 172 -10.22 14.40 -3.73
C LEU A 172 -11.23 15.35 -3.05
N ASP A 173 -10.76 16.29 -2.21
CA ASP A 173 -11.64 17.24 -1.53
C ASP A 173 -12.46 18.05 -2.53
N LYS A 174 -13.77 18.11 -2.26
CA LYS A 174 -14.74 18.81 -3.11
C LYS A 174 -14.41 20.29 -3.34
N SER A 175 -13.69 20.92 -2.41
CA SER A 175 -13.28 22.32 -2.53
C SER A 175 -12.18 22.49 -3.57
N VAL A 176 -11.19 21.60 -3.59
CA VAL A 176 -10.13 21.59 -4.60
C VAL A 176 -10.73 21.30 -5.98
N ILE A 177 -11.58 20.26 -6.07
CA ILE A 177 -12.28 19.90 -7.31
C ILE A 177 -13.16 21.04 -7.81
N LYS A 178 -13.98 21.65 -6.94
CA LYS A 178 -14.82 22.80 -7.29
C LYS A 178 -14.01 23.98 -7.80
N TRP A 179 -12.84 24.23 -7.21
CA TRP A 179 -11.97 25.34 -7.65
C TRP A 179 -11.41 25.10 -9.05
N PHE A 180 -11.02 23.85 -9.37
CA PHE A 180 -10.51 23.48 -10.71
C PHE A 180 -11.62 23.33 -11.74
N VAL A 181 -12.78 22.80 -11.39
CA VAL A 181 -13.84 22.39 -12.31
C VAL A 181 -14.91 23.49 -12.48
N LYS A 182 -15.22 24.27 -11.44
CA LYS A 182 -16.25 25.31 -11.44
C LYS A 182 -16.10 26.38 -12.54
N PRO A 183 -14.88 26.86 -12.91
CA PRO A 183 -14.74 27.80 -14.01
C PRO A 183 -15.20 27.24 -15.35
N TYR A 184 -15.13 25.92 -15.54
CA TYR A 184 -15.49 25.23 -16.78
C TYR A 184 -17.00 24.96 -16.89
N PHE A 185 -17.68 24.72 -15.78
CA PHE A 185 -19.14 24.50 -15.77
C PHE A 185 -19.95 25.77 -15.96
N ASN A 186 -19.50 26.90 -15.40
CA ASN A 186 -20.28 28.13 -15.40
C ASN A 186 -20.06 29.00 -16.64
N ALA A 187 -19.01 28.82 -17.41
CA ALA A 187 -18.60 29.74 -18.43
C ALA A 187 -18.55 29.17 -19.86
N GLY A 188 -18.98 28.00 -20.13
CA GLY A 188 -18.87 27.41 -21.48
C GLY A 188 -17.51 27.69 -22.17
N TRP A 189 -17.05 26.84 -23.04
CA TRP A 189 -15.75 26.96 -23.75
C TRP A 189 -15.51 28.33 -24.45
N SER A 190 -16.59 29.04 -24.78
CA SER A 190 -16.54 30.36 -25.44
C SER A 190 -16.14 31.50 -24.49
N ALA A 191 -16.50 31.45 -23.23
CA ALA A 191 -16.18 32.49 -22.25
C ALA A 191 -14.73 32.40 -21.72
N LEU A 192 -14.16 31.20 -21.64
CA LEU A 192 -12.74 31.00 -21.28
C LEU A 192 -11.75 31.57 -22.29
N ARG A 193 -12.12 31.63 -23.59
CA ARG A 193 -11.31 32.29 -24.60
C ARG A 193 -11.23 33.81 -24.41
N ALA A 194 -12.17 34.39 -23.68
CA ALA A 194 -12.28 35.84 -23.50
C ALA A 194 -11.59 36.35 -22.22
N VAL A 195 -11.38 35.52 -21.20
CA VAL A 195 -11.05 35.99 -19.82
C VAL A 195 -9.55 36.13 -19.54
N ASN A 196 -8.66 35.40 -20.21
CA ASN A 196 -7.23 35.63 -19.97
C ASN A 196 -6.32 35.05 -21.06
N ARG A 197 -5.77 35.92 -21.90
CA ARG A 197 -4.80 35.54 -22.97
C ARG A 197 -3.58 34.80 -22.42
N SER A 198 -3.15 35.10 -21.19
CA SER A 198 -1.98 34.49 -20.56
C SER A 198 -2.24 33.04 -20.09
N VAL A 199 -3.43 32.78 -19.54
CA VAL A 199 -3.84 31.40 -19.15
C VAL A 199 -4.07 30.56 -20.41
N GLY A 200 -4.73 31.09 -21.41
CA GLY A 200 -4.93 30.41 -22.69
C GLY A 200 -3.61 30.06 -23.41
N PHE A 201 -2.58 30.91 -23.28
CA PHE A 201 -1.26 30.63 -23.83
C PHE A 201 -0.53 29.52 -23.06
N LEU A 202 -0.58 29.53 -21.73
CA LEU A 202 0.01 28.49 -20.89
C LEU A 202 -0.65 27.13 -21.15
N LEU A 203 -1.98 27.11 -21.23
CA LEU A 203 -2.75 25.91 -21.52
C LEU A 203 -2.44 25.30 -22.88
N ARG A 204 -2.32 26.15 -23.93
CA ARG A 204 -1.90 25.68 -25.27
C ARG A 204 -0.47 25.13 -25.27
N ARG A 205 0.43 25.68 -24.46
CA ARG A 205 1.79 25.16 -24.32
C ARG A 205 1.81 23.79 -23.65
N ILE A 206 0.97 23.61 -22.62
CA ILE A 206 0.79 22.30 -21.96
C ILE A 206 0.17 21.31 -22.94
N GLU A 207 -0.88 21.70 -23.66
CA GLU A 207 -1.54 20.91 -24.70
C GLU A 207 -0.57 20.49 -25.81
N GLN A 208 0.29 21.41 -26.27
CA GLN A 208 1.31 21.15 -27.29
C GLN A 208 2.47 20.29 -26.76
N ALA A 209 2.81 20.40 -25.47
CA ALA A 209 3.90 19.64 -24.86
C ALA A 209 3.47 18.21 -24.45
N THR A 210 2.20 18.01 -24.11
CA THR A 210 1.67 16.74 -23.61
C THR A 210 0.80 15.98 -24.61
N GLY A 211 0.36 16.65 -25.68
CA GLY A 211 -0.57 16.07 -26.66
C GLY A 211 -1.98 15.79 -26.11
N ILE A 212 -2.27 16.28 -24.91
CA ILE A 212 -3.52 16.03 -24.20
C ILE A 212 -4.36 17.31 -24.27
N SER A 213 -5.64 17.19 -24.58
CA SER A 213 -6.66 18.20 -24.28
C SER A 213 -6.91 18.23 -22.76
N ALA A 214 -5.83 18.37 -22.01
CA ALA A 214 -5.66 18.03 -20.60
C ALA A 214 -6.79 18.55 -19.70
N LEU A 215 -7.29 19.76 -19.99
CA LEU A 215 -8.33 20.37 -19.16
C LEU A 215 -9.71 19.77 -19.38
N ALA A 216 -10.03 19.38 -20.62
CA ALA A 216 -11.30 18.73 -20.92
C ALA A 216 -11.32 17.32 -20.29
N GLU A 217 -10.24 16.59 -20.41
CA GLU A 217 -10.09 15.23 -19.84
C GLU A 217 -10.09 15.23 -18.31
N ILE A 218 -9.39 16.20 -17.70
CA ILE A 218 -9.42 16.41 -16.24
C ILE A 218 -10.82 16.79 -15.78
N SER A 219 -11.51 17.69 -16.47
CA SER A 219 -12.87 18.11 -16.13
C SER A 219 -13.86 16.95 -16.29
N ASP A 220 -13.74 16.17 -17.36
CA ASP A 220 -14.58 14.99 -17.59
C ASP A 220 -14.33 13.90 -16.55
N PHE A 221 -13.08 13.67 -16.19
CA PHE A 221 -12.69 12.78 -15.12
C PHE A 221 -13.36 13.16 -13.78
N PHE A 222 -13.15 14.39 -13.31
CA PHE A 222 -13.72 14.82 -12.03
C PHE A 222 -15.25 14.83 -12.03
N THR A 223 -15.88 15.15 -13.17
CA THR A 223 -17.33 15.09 -13.34
C THR A 223 -17.83 13.66 -13.23
N SER A 224 -17.17 12.74 -13.90
CA SER A 224 -17.53 11.31 -13.91
C SER A 224 -17.25 10.66 -12.54
N MET A 225 -16.24 11.13 -11.83
CA MET A 225 -15.87 10.66 -10.48
C MET A 225 -16.75 11.26 -9.36
N SER A 226 -17.58 12.27 -9.65
CA SER A 226 -18.32 13.00 -8.59
C SER A 226 -19.19 12.08 -7.71
N GLY A 227 -19.84 11.07 -8.29
CA GLY A 227 -20.61 10.07 -7.54
C GLY A 227 -19.76 9.10 -6.72
N LEU A 228 -18.50 8.90 -7.10
CA LEU A 228 -17.56 8.08 -6.35
C LEU A 228 -17.05 8.83 -5.11
N PHE A 229 -16.83 10.14 -5.22
CA PHE A 229 -16.30 10.96 -4.12
C PHE A 229 -17.21 11.04 -2.90
N ASP A 230 -18.53 10.91 -3.07
CA ASP A 230 -19.46 10.90 -1.96
C ASP A 230 -19.26 9.70 -1.02
N ASN A 231 -18.80 8.58 -1.57
CA ASN A 231 -18.49 7.37 -0.81
C ASN A 231 -17.02 7.29 -0.35
N PHE A 232 -16.18 8.18 -0.86
CA PHE A 232 -14.73 8.08 -0.65
C PHE A 232 -14.34 8.38 0.80
N GLN A 233 -14.98 9.36 1.43
CA GLN A 233 -14.72 9.69 2.83
C GLN A 233 -15.04 8.51 3.76
N ALA A 234 -16.17 7.84 3.54
CA ALA A 234 -16.53 6.64 4.31
C ALA A 234 -15.51 5.51 4.14
N ARG A 235 -14.88 5.40 2.96
CA ARG A 235 -13.81 4.42 2.72
C ARG A 235 -12.52 4.76 3.41
N ILE A 236 -12.14 6.05 3.45
CA ILE A 236 -11.00 6.54 4.20
C ILE A 236 -11.18 6.24 5.70
N ASP A 237 -12.35 6.55 6.23
CA ASP A 237 -12.69 6.28 7.62
C ASP A 237 -12.59 4.77 7.92
N LYS A 238 -13.15 3.94 7.04
CA LYS A 238 -13.04 2.48 7.15
C LYS A 238 -11.61 1.96 7.07
N ALA A 239 -10.78 2.51 6.19
CA ALA A 239 -9.36 2.17 6.10
C ALA A 239 -8.64 2.46 7.43
N TYR A 240 -8.92 3.61 8.05
CA TYR A 240 -8.39 3.93 9.36
C TYR A 240 -8.94 3.03 10.47
N ASP A 241 -10.22 2.66 10.42
CA ASP A 241 -10.81 1.73 11.40
C ASP A 241 -10.12 0.36 11.33
N VAL A 242 -9.82 -0.15 10.13
CA VAL A 242 -9.07 -1.39 9.96
C VAL A 242 -7.65 -1.26 10.50
N LEU A 243 -6.93 -0.19 10.12
CA LEU A 243 -5.54 0.02 10.55
C LEU A 243 -5.40 0.26 12.06
N ARG A 244 -6.38 0.90 12.72
CA ARG A 244 -6.41 1.21 14.15
C ARG A 244 -7.11 0.14 14.98
N GLY A 245 -7.76 -0.80 14.32
CA GLY A 245 -8.57 -1.83 14.96
C GLY A 245 -7.77 -2.75 15.88
N ALA A 246 -8.43 -3.35 16.86
CA ALA A 246 -7.81 -4.26 17.81
C ALA A 246 -7.26 -5.54 17.17
N GLU A 247 -7.75 -5.89 15.98
CA GLU A 247 -7.29 -7.05 15.19
C GLU A 247 -6.00 -6.76 14.41
N THR A 248 -5.54 -5.50 14.35
CA THR A 248 -4.36 -5.08 13.63
C THR A 248 -3.16 -4.92 14.56
N ALA A 249 -2.00 -5.33 14.11
CA ALA A 249 -0.72 -5.16 14.77
C ALA A 249 0.32 -4.59 13.79
N PHE A 250 0.99 -3.54 14.17
CA PHE A 250 2.17 -3.05 13.46
C PHE A 250 3.44 -3.64 14.08
N VAL A 251 4.35 -4.07 13.22
CA VAL A 251 5.69 -4.53 13.58
C VAL A 251 6.71 -3.67 12.84
N VAL A 252 7.49 -2.90 13.57
CA VAL A 252 8.57 -2.08 13.00
C VAL A 252 9.81 -2.94 12.87
N VAL A 253 10.37 -3.02 11.65
CA VAL A 253 11.63 -3.71 11.38
C VAL A 253 12.72 -2.68 11.22
N SER A 254 13.82 -2.84 11.95
CA SER A 254 14.98 -1.95 11.96
C SER A 254 16.28 -2.76 11.89
N SER A 255 17.40 -2.06 11.79
CA SER A 255 18.76 -2.59 11.93
C SER A 255 19.53 -1.78 12.97
N PRO A 256 20.68 -2.25 13.47
CA PRO A 256 21.43 -1.55 14.52
C PRO A 256 22.18 -0.28 14.06
N GLU A 257 22.07 0.08 12.78
CA GLU A 257 22.66 1.33 12.24
C GLU A 257 21.92 2.54 12.81
N GLU A 258 22.66 3.55 13.27
CA GLU A 258 22.16 4.73 13.99
C GLU A 258 21.01 5.42 13.22
N GLN A 259 21.21 5.74 11.95
CA GLN A 259 20.22 6.38 11.10
C GLN A 259 18.91 5.56 10.97
N VAL A 260 19.03 4.24 10.92
CA VAL A 260 17.87 3.33 10.78
C VAL A 260 17.11 3.20 12.09
N LEU A 261 17.81 3.30 13.22
CA LEU A 261 17.20 3.36 14.55
C LEU A 261 16.43 4.67 14.75
N GLU A 262 17.00 5.80 14.34
CA GLU A 262 16.32 7.11 14.36
C GLU A 262 15.04 7.09 13.51
N ASP A 263 15.09 6.52 12.30
CA ASP A 263 13.93 6.32 11.45
C ASP A 263 12.86 5.46 12.13
N ALA A 264 13.27 4.39 12.83
CA ALA A 264 12.35 3.49 13.54
C ALA A 264 11.71 4.16 14.76
N GLU A 265 12.45 4.99 15.49
CA GLU A 265 11.95 5.79 16.61
C GLU A 265 10.94 6.83 16.12
N TYR A 266 11.30 7.56 15.07
CA TYR A 266 10.40 8.52 14.44
C TYR A 266 9.10 7.88 13.97
N LEU A 267 9.19 6.72 13.28
CA LEU A 267 8.03 5.95 12.83
C LEU A 267 7.16 5.50 14.00
N SER A 268 7.77 5.00 15.07
CA SER A 268 7.07 4.55 16.28
C SER A 268 6.32 5.69 16.96
N THR A 269 6.93 6.88 17.02
CA THR A 269 6.31 8.10 17.53
C THR A 269 5.09 8.49 16.70
N LYS A 270 5.23 8.48 15.38
CA LYS A 270 4.13 8.79 14.46
C LYS A 270 2.99 7.77 14.51
N MET A 271 3.30 6.49 14.63
CA MET A 271 2.29 5.45 14.86
C MET A 271 1.48 5.74 16.13
N SER A 272 2.14 6.18 17.21
CA SER A 272 1.47 6.57 18.45
C SER A 272 0.56 7.79 18.26
N GLU A 273 1.04 8.84 17.58
CA GLU A 273 0.25 10.04 17.26
C GLU A 273 -1.00 9.69 16.44
N LEU A 274 -0.85 8.79 15.44
CA LEU A 274 -1.93 8.33 14.57
C LEU A 274 -2.80 7.24 15.21
N ARG A 275 -2.52 6.81 16.45
CA ARG A 275 -3.19 5.74 17.18
C ARG A 275 -3.11 4.39 16.48
N MET A 276 -2.03 4.13 15.75
CA MET A 276 -1.77 2.83 15.13
C MET A 276 -1.22 1.85 16.17
N PRO A 277 -1.70 0.60 16.23
CA PRO A 277 -1.34 -0.36 17.28
C PRO A 277 0.05 -0.98 17.03
N LEU A 278 1.12 -0.27 17.41
CA LEU A 278 2.47 -0.82 17.42
C LEU A 278 2.58 -1.93 18.49
N LYS A 279 2.91 -3.16 18.08
CA LYS A 279 2.97 -4.34 18.94
C LYS A 279 4.36 -4.94 19.08
N GLY A 280 5.30 -4.57 18.21
CA GLY A 280 6.65 -5.10 18.30
C GLY A 280 7.64 -4.33 17.44
N VAL A 281 8.90 -4.45 17.83
CA VAL A 281 10.05 -3.99 17.04
C VAL A 281 10.97 -5.18 16.82
N VAL A 282 11.39 -5.39 15.57
CA VAL A 282 12.37 -6.40 15.15
C VAL A 282 13.68 -5.71 14.84
N LEU A 283 14.69 -5.95 15.65
CA LEU A 283 16.04 -5.55 15.31
C LEU A 283 16.70 -6.67 14.51
N ASN A 284 16.81 -6.45 13.20
CA ASN A 284 17.39 -7.38 12.24
C ASN A 284 18.85 -6.99 11.91
N ARG A 285 19.58 -7.85 11.21
CA ARG A 285 20.98 -7.64 10.82
C ARG A 285 21.93 -7.36 12.00
N VAL A 286 21.61 -7.90 13.16
CA VAL A 286 22.50 -7.85 14.32
C VAL A 286 23.67 -8.81 14.06
N HIS A 287 24.86 -8.27 13.93
CA HIS A 287 26.07 -9.07 13.83
C HIS A 287 26.56 -9.37 15.25
N HIS A 288 26.64 -10.64 15.60
CA HIS A 288 27.37 -11.03 16.79
C HIS A 288 28.85 -10.76 16.55
N GLU A 289 29.49 -10.03 17.47
CA GLU A 289 30.94 -9.90 17.43
C GLU A 289 31.54 -11.31 17.43
N PHE A 290 32.20 -11.65 16.32
CA PHE A 290 33.13 -12.77 16.33
C PHE A 290 34.25 -12.38 17.31
N ARG A 291 34.25 -12.91 18.53
CA ARG A 291 35.46 -12.96 19.33
C ARG A 291 36.36 -13.98 18.65
N PRO A 292 37.46 -13.57 17.97
CA PRO A 292 38.42 -14.54 17.52
C PRO A 292 38.93 -15.22 18.80
N GLU A 293 38.71 -16.51 18.96
CA GLU A 293 39.49 -17.28 19.90
C GLU A 293 40.95 -17.09 19.47
N ILE A 294 41.67 -16.28 20.23
CA ILE A 294 43.11 -16.13 20.07
C ILE A 294 43.66 -17.50 20.34
N GLY A 295 43.96 -18.25 19.26
CA GLY A 295 44.58 -19.54 19.34
C GLY A 295 45.80 -19.40 20.21
N ARG A 296 45.82 -20.10 21.34
CA ARG A 296 47.05 -20.23 22.15
C ARG A 296 48.08 -20.88 21.23
N ALA A 297 49.03 -20.04 20.77
CA ALA A 297 50.25 -20.56 20.18
C ALA A 297 50.92 -21.44 21.26
N HIS A 298 50.95 -22.73 21.05
CA HIS A 298 51.83 -23.60 21.81
C HIS A 298 53.29 -23.26 21.42
N VAL A 299 54.01 -22.68 22.38
CA VAL A 299 55.44 -22.60 22.37
C VAL A 299 56.00 -23.99 22.66
#